data_c0b8daef81c7f45f76e61aa8bc44b935
#
_entry.id   c0b8daef81c7f45f76e61aa8bc44b935
#
_cell.length_a   1.000
_cell.length_b   1.000
_cell.length_c   1.000
_cell.angle_alpha   90.00
_cell.angle_beta   90.00
_cell.angle_gamma   90.00
#
_symmetry.space_group_name_H-M   'P 1'
#
loop_
_entity.id
_entity.type
_entity.pdbx_description
1 polymer ?
#
loop_
_entity_poly.entity_id
_entity_poly.type
_entity_poly.pdbx_seq_one_letter_code
_entity_poly.pdbx_strand_id
1 'polypeptide(L)'
;MLALPSMISYANSAPLTLVCHPQTDSSVIGGIDVVVGGSASGTLNLAFVLEGKLSALRIPEPRASRRAHDLWRHTCFEAFLMAEEGPGYLEFNFSPSGEWAAYTFRGYRDGGELETDMAPVITVHYSEGRLELHAAIHTGSMLTGRSLRLGLSAGVEAADGALSYWAL
;
A
#
# COMPACT_ATOMS: atom_id res chain seq x y z
N MET A 1 -19.29 10.24 22.61
CA MET A 1 -19.44 8.88 22.07
C MET A 1 -18.95 8.93 20.63
N LEU A 2 -17.66 8.61 20.41
CA LEU A 2 -17.06 8.62 19.07
C LEU A 2 -17.59 7.39 18.32
N ALA A 3 -18.26 7.61 17.20
CA ALA A 3 -18.70 6.54 16.31
C ALA A 3 -17.48 5.79 15.79
N LEU A 4 -17.46 4.47 15.98
CA LEU A 4 -16.51 3.59 15.34
C LEU A 4 -16.64 3.77 13.82
N PRO A 5 -15.52 3.86 13.07
CA PRO A 5 -15.61 3.91 11.62
C PRO A 5 -16.33 2.66 11.15
N SER A 6 -17.36 2.85 10.33
CA SER A 6 -18.14 1.78 9.72
C SER A 6 -17.17 0.79 9.09
N MET A 7 -17.31 -0.50 9.46
CA MET A 7 -16.57 -1.57 8.81
C MET A 7 -16.81 -1.46 7.30
N ILE A 8 -15.73 -1.16 6.57
CA ILE A 8 -15.78 -1.15 5.11
C ILE A 8 -16.00 -2.60 4.70
N SER A 9 -17.17 -2.89 4.16
CA SER A 9 -17.48 -4.21 3.62
C SER A 9 -16.65 -4.40 2.35
N TYR A 10 -15.57 -5.15 2.46
CA TYR A 10 -14.85 -5.67 1.29
C TYR A 10 -15.71 -6.80 0.70
N ALA A 11 -16.72 -6.42 -0.07
CA ALA A 11 -17.63 -7.39 -0.69
C ALA A 11 -16.85 -8.20 -1.73
N ASN A 12 -16.47 -9.41 -1.36
CA ASN A 12 -16.18 -10.57 -2.23
C ASN A 12 -15.03 -10.51 -3.24
N SER A 13 -13.96 -9.75 -3.04
CA SER A 13 -12.74 -10.00 -3.81
C SER A 13 -11.84 -11.02 -3.10
N ALA A 14 -11.43 -12.08 -3.82
CA ALA A 14 -10.43 -13.00 -3.30
C ALA A 14 -9.12 -12.23 -3.04
N PRO A 15 -8.35 -12.56 -1.99
CA PRO A 15 -7.04 -11.97 -1.76
C PRO A 15 -6.12 -12.20 -2.96
N LEU A 16 -5.31 -11.20 -3.27
CA LEU A 16 -4.22 -11.28 -4.23
C LEU A 16 -2.92 -11.52 -3.44
N THR A 17 -2.17 -12.56 -3.79
CA THR A 17 -0.92 -12.90 -3.10
C THR A 17 0.27 -12.27 -3.82
N LEU A 18 1.08 -11.49 -3.10
CA LEU A 18 2.32 -10.95 -3.63
C LEU A 18 3.41 -12.03 -3.64
N VAL A 19 4.21 -12.04 -4.69
CA VAL A 19 5.33 -12.96 -4.87
C VAL A 19 6.63 -12.27 -4.49
N CYS A 20 7.45 -12.94 -3.66
CA CYS A 20 8.77 -12.43 -3.30
C CYS A 20 9.72 -12.48 -4.49
N HIS A 21 10.47 -11.40 -4.68
CA HIS A 21 11.53 -11.36 -5.69
C HIS A 21 12.62 -12.40 -5.37
N PRO A 22 12.98 -13.29 -6.31
CA PRO A 22 13.83 -14.46 -6.04
C PRO A 22 15.26 -14.12 -5.58
N GLN A 23 15.70 -12.88 -5.76
CA GLN A 23 17.03 -12.42 -5.33
C GLN A 23 17.02 -11.78 -3.94
N THR A 24 15.87 -11.75 -3.23
CA THR A 24 15.77 -11.20 -1.89
C THR A 24 15.39 -12.28 -0.88
N ASP A 25 15.95 -12.19 0.33
CA ASP A 25 15.65 -13.15 1.40
C ASP A 25 14.32 -12.78 2.08
N SER A 26 13.44 -13.74 2.17
CA SER A 26 12.13 -13.60 2.81
C SER A 26 11.87 -14.65 3.90
N SER A 27 12.92 -15.28 4.43
CA SER A 27 12.80 -16.42 5.35
C SER A 27 11.96 -16.15 6.61
N VAL A 28 11.83 -14.88 7.01
CA VAL A 28 11.05 -14.46 8.20
C VAL A 28 9.63 -14.02 7.85
N ILE A 29 9.27 -14.00 6.57
CA ILE A 29 7.95 -13.59 6.07
C ILE A 29 7.24 -14.82 5.49
N GLY A 30 6.07 -15.14 6.03
CA GLY A 30 5.25 -16.26 5.56
C GLY A 30 4.48 -15.93 4.27
N GLY A 31 4.08 -14.68 4.09
CA GLY A 31 3.37 -14.21 2.91
C GLY A 31 2.86 -12.79 3.06
N ILE A 32 2.48 -12.22 1.94
CA ILE A 32 1.79 -10.92 1.87
C ILE A 32 0.61 -11.06 0.93
N ASP A 33 -0.59 -10.87 1.45
CA ASP A 33 -1.84 -10.85 0.70
C ASP A 33 -2.42 -9.44 0.65
N VAL A 34 -3.15 -9.13 -0.42
CA VAL A 34 -3.83 -7.84 -0.57
C VAL A 34 -5.28 -8.05 -0.95
N VAL A 35 -6.19 -7.46 -0.19
CA VAL A 35 -7.60 -7.38 -0.57
C VAL A 35 -7.87 -6.00 -1.16
N VAL A 36 -8.46 -5.99 -2.36
CA VAL A 36 -8.80 -4.77 -3.09
C VAL A 36 -10.29 -4.56 -3.07
N GLY A 37 -10.72 -3.37 -2.68
CA GLY A 37 -12.11 -2.97 -2.70
C GLY A 37 -12.28 -1.58 -3.30
N GLY A 38 -13.46 -1.28 -3.80
CA GLY A 38 -13.80 0.03 -4.32
C GLY A 38 -15.18 0.46 -3.88
N SER A 39 -15.45 1.75 -3.89
CA SER A 39 -16.78 2.29 -3.68
C SER A 39 -17.27 3.05 -4.91
N ALA A 40 -18.60 3.13 -5.08
CA ALA A 40 -19.23 3.93 -6.13
C ALA A 40 -18.88 5.43 -6.04
N SER A 41 -18.42 5.88 -4.87
CA SER A 41 -17.98 7.27 -4.64
C SER A 41 -16.53 7.54 -5.08
N GLY A 42 -15.86 6.59 -5.72
CA GLY A 42 -14.48 6.75 -6.19
C GLY A 42 -13.43 6.61 -5.08
N THR A 43 -13.65 5.75 -4.11
CA THR A 43 -12.63 5.39 -3.12
C THR A 43 -12.06 4.02 -3.46
N LEU A 44 -10.74 3.93 -3.58
CA LEU A 44 -10.01 2.68 -3.65
C LEU A 44 -9.58 2.28 -2.23
N ASN A 45 -9.96 1.08 -1.81
CA ASN A 45 -9.60 0.51 -0.52
C ASN A 45 -8.65 -0.66 -0.71
N LEU A 46 -7.55 -0.65 0.00
CA LEU A 46 -6.53 -1.69 -0.02
C LEU A 46 -6.31 -2.20 1.40
N ALA A 47 -6.27 -3.51 1.58
CA ALA A 47 -5.89 -4.12 2.84
C ALA A 47 -4.70 -5.06 2.58
N PHE A 48 -3.51 -4.63 2.97
CA PHE A 48 -2.31 -5.44 2.95
C PHE A 48 -2.20 -6.24 4.23
N VAL A 49 -1.97 -7.52 4.10
CA VAL A 49 -1.82 -8.46 5.22
C VAL A 49 -0.48 -9.15 5.10
N LEU A 50 0.45 -8.79 5.98
CA LEU A 50 1.75 -9.41 6.10
C LEU A 50 1.72 -10.41 7.24
N GLU A 51 2.05 -11.66 6.96
CA GLU A 51 2.21 -12.73 7.95
C GLU A 51 3.68 -13.12 8.08
N GLY A 52 4.17 -13.28 9.30
CA GLY A 52 5.55 -13.64 9.53
C GLY A 52 6.03 -13.36 10.96
N LYS A 53 7.33 -13.47 11.17
CA LYS A 53 7.95 -13.17 12.46
C LYS A 53 8.18 -11.66 12.60
N LEU A 54 7.17 -10.91 13.05
CA LEU A 54 7.23 -9.43 13.12
C LEU A 54 8.40 -8.92 13.97
N SER A 55 8.82 -9.67 15.02
CA SER A 55 9.98 -9.32 15.84
C SER A 55 11.32 -9.35 15.10
N ALA A 56 11.37 -9.97 13.91
CA ALA A 56 12.54 -10.01 13.03
C ALA A 56 12.49 -8.94 11.91
N LEU A 57 11.50 -8.05 11.95
CA LEU A 57 11.32 -6.98 10.99
C LEU A 57 11.56 -5.61 11.61
N ARG A 58 11.99 -4.66 10.80
CA ARG A 58 11.97 -3.23 11.14
C ARG A 58 10.67 -2.63 10.63
N ILE A 59 9.74 -2.43 11.56
CA ILE A 59 8.47 -1.81 11.26
C ILE A 59 8.51 -0.38 11.79
N PRO A 60 8.31 0.65 10.93
CA PRO A 60 8.30 2.04 11.35
C PRO A 60 7.28 2.31 12.47
N GLU A 61 7.71 3.02 13.50
CA GLU A 61 6.88 3.38 14.65
C GLU A 61 5.71 4.29 14.24
N PRO A 62 4.53 4.16 14.87
CA PRO A 62 3.38 4.98 14.58
C PRO A 62 3.66 6.48 14.74
N ARG A 63 3.16 7.27 13.80
CA ARG A 63 3.27 8.73 13.75
C ARG A 63 1.94 9.35 13.29
N ALA A 64 1.82 10.66 13.45
CA ALA A 64 0.71 11.38 12.84
C ALA A 64 0.77 11.24 11.30
N SER A 65 -0.40 11.06 10.67
CA SER A 65 -0.50 10.99 9.22
C SER A 65 0.04 12.26 8.58
N ARG A 66 1.03 12.10 7.71
CA ARG A 66 1.64 13.19 6.94
C ARG A 66 2.31 12.65 5.68
N ARG A 67 2.52 13.52 4.71
CA ARG A 67 3.38 13.22 3.58
C ARG A 67 4.84 13.09 4.05
N ALA A 68 5.54 12.08 3.56
CA ALA A 68 6.96 11.85 3.84
C ALA A 68 7.66 11.32 2.58
N HIS A 69 9.00 11.47 2.56
CA HIS A 69 9.82 11.02 1.45
C HIS A 69 10.55 9.72 1.79
N ASP A 70 11.04 9.04 0.76
CA ASP A 70 11.90 7.85 0.88
C ASP A 70 11.30 6.70 1.69
N LEU A 71 9.96 6.60 1.77
CA LEU A 71 9.28 5.54 2.51
C LEU A 71 9.66 4.15 1.99
N TRP A 72 9.90 4.02 0.68
CA TRP A 72 10.31 2.79 0.00
C TRP A 72 11.66 2.21 0.46
N ARG A 73 12.47 2.99 1.20
CA ARG A 73 13.73 2.53 1.80
C ARG A 73 13.54 1.68 3.06
N HIS A 74 12.33 1.60 3.55
CA HIS A 74 11.94 0.89 4.76
C HIS A 74 10.74 -0.01 4.47
N THR A 75 10.19 -0.65 5.50
CA THR A 75 8.94 -1.40 5.34
C THR A 75 7.83 -0.46 4.87
N CYS A 76 7.37 -0.70 3.64
CA CYS A 76 6.43 0.15 2.92
C CYS A 76 5.58 -0.70 1.97
N PHE A 77 4.30 -0.37 1.85
CA PHE A 77 3.36 -0.96 0.91
C PHE A 77 3.05 0.04 -0.20
N GLU A 78 2.86 -0.43 -1.43
CA GLU A 78 2.76 0.44 -2.58
C GLU A 78 1.60 0.04 -3.50
N ALA A 79 0.98 1.05 -4.09
CA ALA A 79 -0.04 0.87 -5.12
C ALA A 79 0.26 1.75 -6.34
N PHE A 80 0.16 1.16 -7.52
CA PHE A 80 0.36 1.82 -8.80
C PHE A 80 -0.95 1.80 -9.59
N LEU A 81 -1.45 2.98 -9.96
CA LEU A 81 -2.68 3.12 -10.72
C LEU A 81 -2.35 3.61 -12.13
N MET A 82 -2.62 2.78 -13.12
CA MET A 82 -2.42 3.08 -14.53
C MET A 82 -3.75 3.16 -15.25
N ALA A 83 -3.97 4.19 -16.06
CA ALA A 83 -5.04 4.17 -17.06
C ALA A 83 -4.74 3.09 -18.11
N GLU A 84 -5.77 2.50 -18.72
CA GLU A 84 -5.58 1.54 -19.83
C GLU A 84 -4.88 2.19 -21.02
N GLU A 85 -5.08 3.49 -21.22
CA GLU A 85 -4.48 4.27 -22.29
C GLU A 85 -3.34 5.14 -21.77
N GLY A 86 -2.17 5.00 -22.42
CA GLY A 86 -0.99 5.81 -22.17
C GLY A 86 -0.01 5.21 -21.13
N PRO A 87 1.22 5.74 -21.08
CA PRO A 87 2.29 5.22 -20.24
C PRO A 87 2.28 5.79 -18.80
N GLY A 88 1.40 6.76 -18.52
CA GLY A 88 1.37 7.46 -17.24
C GLY A 88 0.76 6.63 -16.10
N TYR A 89 1.25 6.84 -14.89
CA TYR A 89 0.74 6.18 -13.69
C TYR A 89 0.85 7.06 -12.45
N LEU A 90 0.05 6.75 -11.45
CA LEU A 90 0.17 7.27 -10.09
C LEU A 90 0.77 6.19 -9.20
N GLU A 91 1.61 6.59 -8.28
CA GLU A 91 2.20 5.73 -7.26
C GLU A 91 1.83 6.27 -5.88
N PHE A 92 1.36 5.39 -5.01
CA PHE A 92 1.08 5.67 -3.62
C PHE A 92 1.91 4.75 -2.74
N ASN A 93 2.59 5.33 -1.76
CA ASN A 93 3.39 4.62 -0.76
C ASN A 93 2.75 4.78 0.62
N PHE A 94 2.59 3.66 1.33
CA PHE A 94 1.96 3.60 2.64
C PHE A 94 2.92 2.98 3.64
N SER A 95 3.33 3.77 4.62
CA SER A 95 4.16 3.27 5.72
C SER A 95 3.31 2.75 6.87
N PRO A 96 3.73 1.68 7.57
CA PRO A 96 3.12 1.28 8.84
C PRO A 96 3.14 2.37 9.92
N SER A 97 3.96 3.40 9.76
CA SER A 97 3.93 4.58 10.64
C SER A 97 2.67 5.44 10.48
N GLY A 98 1.91 5.27 9.37
CA GLY A 98 0.82 6.16 8.98
C GLY A 98 1.26 7.30 8.07
N GLU A 99 2.57 7.42 7.80
CA GLU A 99 3.10 8.35 6.80
C GLU A 99 2.87 7.81 5.39
N TRP A 100 2.76 8.72 4.41
CA TRP A 100 2.45 8.37 3.03
C TRP A 100 3.20 9.24 2.03
N ALA A 101 3.32 8.76 0.80
CA ALA A 101 3.77 9.53 -0.35
C ALA A 101 2.86 9.27 -1.55
N ALA A 102 2.80 10.23 -2.46
CA ALA A 102 2.10 10.10 -3.72
C ALA A 102 2.90 10.78 -4.83
N TYR A 103 3.05 10.06 -5.95
CA TYR A 103 3.81 10.51 -7.11
C TYR A 103 2.97 10.35 -8.38
N THR A 104 3.27 11.17 -9.37
CA THR A 104 2.72 11.05 -10.73
C THR A 104 3.86 10.89 -11.71
N PHE A 105 3.69 9.96 -12.65
CA PHE A 105 4.67 9.66 -13.69
C PHE A 105 4.00 9.72 -15.06
N ARG A 106 4.69 10.33 -16.03
CA ARG A 106 4.30 10.34 -17.45
C ARG A 106 4.79 9.09 -18.18
N GLY A 107 5.78 8.41 -17.62
CA GLY A 107 6.40 7.19 -18.08
C GLY A 107 7.38 6.65 -17.05
N TYR A 108 8.13 5.60 -17.39
CA TYR A 108 9.06 4.95 -16.45
C TYR A 108 10.07 5.95 -15.89
N ARG A 109 10.00 6.24 -14.57
CA ARG A 109 10.85 7.18 -13.82
C ARG A 109 10.82 8.64 -14.31
N ASP A 110 9.85 9.01 -15.15
CA ASP A 110 9.63 10.39 -15.60
C ASP A 110 8.45 11.00 -14.87
N GLY A 111 8.69 11.54 -13.70
CA GLY A 111 7.64 12.14 -12.88
C GLY A 111 8.16 12.81 -11.62
N GLY A 112 7.27 13.09 -10.70
CA GLY A 112 7.55 13.77 -9.45
C GLY A 112 6.40 13.64 -8.46
N GLU A 113 6.44 14.43 -7.40
CA GLU A 113 5.39 14.43 -6.40
C GLU A 113 4.03 14.78 -7.02
N LEU A 114 3.00 14.03 -6.63
CA LEU A 114 1.64 14.35 -6.99
C LEU A 114 1.15 15.50 -6.09
N GLU A 115 0.86 16.64 -6.71
CA GLU A 115 0.13 17.72 -6.06
C GLU A 115 -1.30 17.25 -5.77
N THR A 116 -1.61 16.94 -4.54
CA THR A 116 -2.92 16.43 -4.16
C THR A 116 -3.27 16.75 -2.71
N ASP A 117 -4.51 17.15 -2.49
CA ASP A 117 -5.12 17.24 -1.16
C ASP A 117 -5.67 15.87 -0.69
N MET A 118 -5.53 14.84 -1.52
CA MET A 118 -6.06 13.50 -1.28
C MET A 118 -5.08 12.67 -0.43
N ALA A 119 -4.92 13.06 0.83
CA ALA A 119 -4.19 12.22 1.78
C ALA A 119 -4.92 10.87 1.93
N PRO A 120 -4.23 9.73 1.74
CA PRO A 120 -4.84 8.44 2.02
C PRO A 120 -5.13 8.32 3.53
N VAL A 121 -6.23 7.66 3.86
CA VAL A 121 -6.52 7.29 5.25
C VAL A 121 -5.85 5.94 5.50
N ILE A 122 -4.88 5.90 6.41
CA ILE A 122 -4.13 4.69 6.75
C ILE A 122 -4.48 4.27 8.18
N THR A 123 -4.83 2.99 8.35
CA THR A 123 -4.96 2.35 9.66
C THR A 123 -4.13 1.07 9.70
N VAL A 124 -3.49 0.80 10.83
CA VAL A 124 -2.60 -0.35 10.98
C VAL A 124 -3.01 -1.13 12.23
N HIS A 125 -3.15 -2.44 12.08
CA HIS A 125 -3.47 -3.36 13.14
C HIS A 125 -2.39 -4.43 13.26
N TYR A 126 -2.04 -4.75 14.50
CA TYR A 126 -1.07 -5.78 14.82
C TYR A 126 -1.74 -6.88 15.63
N SER A 127 -1.42 -8.12 15.29
CA SER A 127 -1.70 -9.30 16.09
C SER A 127 -0.49 -10.23 16.08
N GLU A 128 -0.54 -11.35 16.76
CA GLU A 128 0.56 -12.28 16.79
C GLU A 128 0.93 -12.78 15.38
N GLY A 129 2.15 -12.45 14.94
CA GLY A 129 2.65 -12.85 13.63
C GLY A 129 1.98 -12.16 12.43
N ARG A 130 1.18 -11.09 12.64
CA ARG A 130 0.40 -10.47 11.57
C ARG A 130 0.36 -8.95 11.69
N LEU A 131 0.64 -8.28 10.58
CA LEU A 131 0.46 -6.84 10.37
C LEU A 131 -0.57 -6.64 9.28
N GLU A 132 -1.60 -5.85 9.55
CA GLU A 132 -2.59 -5.42 8.57
C GLU A 132 -2.52 -3.91 8.40
N LEU A 133 -2.28 -3.46 7.15
CA LEU A 133 -2.34 -2.06 6.79
C LEU A 133 -3.52 -1.84 5.85
N HIS A 134 -4.45 -1.01 6.26
CA HIS A 134 -5.58 -0.58 5.44
C HIS A 134 -5.30 0.84 4.92
N ALA A 135 -5.41 1.03 3.61
CA ALA A 135 -5.29 2.32 2.96
C ALA A 135 -6.55 2.63 2.14
N ALA A 136 -7.18 3.77 2.40
CA ALA A 136 -8.28 4.28 1.60
C ALA A 136 -7.81 5.52 0.83
N ILE A 137 -7.87 5.46 -0.51
CA ILE A 137 -7.48 6.53 -1.42
C ILE A 137 -8.75 7.10 -2.05
N HIS A 138 -9.03 8.38 -1.80
CA HIS A 138 -10.12 9.07 -2.47
C HIS A 138 -9.66 9.55 -3.83
N THR A 139 -10.02 8.82 -4.87
CA THR A 139 -9.59 9.10 -6.23
C THR A 139 -10.54 10.06 -6.98
N GLY A 140 -11.69 10.34 -6.36
CA GLY A 140 -12.69 11.25 -6.92
C GLY A 140 -13.09 10.86 -8.35
N SER A 141 -13.20 11.87 -9.22
CA SER A 141 -13.54 11.67 -10.64
C SER A 141 -12.41 11.03 -11.46
N MET A 142 -11.20 10.90 -10.93
CA MET A 142 -10.06 10.32 -11.68
C MET A 142 -10.29 8.86 -12.06
N LEU A 143 -11.06 8.12 -11.25
CA LEU A 143 -11.36 6.71 -11.48
C LEU A 143 -12.80 6.44 -11.91
N THR A 144 -13.67 7.44 -11.90
CA THR A 144 -15.09 7.24 -12.23
C THR A 144 -15.26 6.91 -13.72
N GLY A 145 -15.79 5.72 -14.02
CA GLY A 145 -16.09 5.28 -15.38
C GLY A 145 -14.86 4.90 -16.23
N ARG A 146 -13.69 4.70 -15.63
CA ARG A 146 -12.48 4.25 -16.32
C ARG A 146 -12.04 2.89 -15.81
N SER A 147 -11.63 2.02 -16.72
CA SER A 147 -10.86 0.82 -16.37
C SER A 147 -9.44 1.22 -16.02
N LEU A 148 -8.96 0.70 -14.88
CA LEU A 148 -7.59 0.92 -14.41
C LEU A 148 -6.88 -0.40 -14.26
N ARG A 149 -5.59 -0.38 -14.56
CA ARG A 149 -4.67 -1.43 -14.13
C ARG A 149 -4.09 -1.05 -12.79
N LEU A 150 -4.12 -1.98 -11.86
CA LEU A 150 -3.59 -1.85 -10.51
C LEU A 150 -2.34 -2.71 -10.38
N GLY A 151 -1.21 -2.09 -10.05
CA GLY A 151 -0.02 -2.77 -9.55
C GLY A 151 0.05 -2.68 -8.04
N LEU A 152 0.52 -3.73 -7.38
CA LEU A 152 0.68 -3.77 -5.93
C LEU A 152 2.05 -4.33 -5.60
N SER A 153 2.75 -3.69 -4.67
CA SER A 153 4.05 -4.16 -4.18
C SER A 153 4.25 -3.88 -2.70
N ALA A 154 5.29 -4.45 -2.14
CA ALA A 154 5.76 -4.16 -0.80
C ALA A 154 7.27 -4.32 -0.72
N GLY A 155 7.93 -3.41 -0.01
CA GLY A 155 9.28 -3.57 0.50
C GLY A 155 9.19 -3.89 1.99
N VAL A 156 9.90 -4.92 2.46
CA VAL A 156 9.91 -5.27 3.87
C VAL A 156 11.35 -5.33 4.38
N GLU A 157 11.64 -4.52 5.39
CA GLU A 157 12.96 -4.41 5.99
C GLU A 157 13.10 -5.40 7.15
N ALA A 158 14.08 -6.27 7.07
CA ALA A 158 14.44 -7.17 8.16
C ALA A 158 15.26 -6.45 9.26
N ALA A 159 15.36 -7.05 10.44
CA ALA A 159 16.06 -6.47 11.59
C ALA A 159 17.54 -6.17 11.31
N ASP A 160 18.18 -6.87 10.39
CA ASP A 160 19.56 -6.64 9.94
C ASP A 160 19.68 -5.53 8.89
N GLY A 161 18.56 -4.97 8.41
CA GLY A 161 18.48 -3.94 7.40
C GLY A 161 18.37 -4.44 5.96
N ALA A 162 18.32 -5.75 5.73
CA ALA A 162 18.06 -6.31 4.41
C ALA A 162 16.61 -6.03 3.99
N LEU A 163 16.42 -5.69 2.72
CA LEU A 163 15.10 -5.48 2.13
C LEU A 163 14.71 -6.68 1.27
N SER A 164 13.50 -7.18 1.49
CA SER A 164 12.82 -8.08 0.56
C SER A 164 11.75 -7.31 -0.24
N TYR A 165 11.61 -7.66 -1.51
CA TYR A 165 10.66 -7.02 -2.42
C TYR A 165 9.61 -8.01 -2.88
N TRP A 166 8.35 -7.58 -2.86
CA TRP A 166 7.17 -8.37 -3.15
C TRP A 166 6.30 -7.64 -4.16
N ALA A 167 5.75 -8.35 -5.15
CA ALA A 167 4.87 -7.77 -6.15
C ALA A 167 3.85 -8.79 -6.69
N LEU A 168 2.79 -8.30 -7.36
CA LEU A 168 1.86 -9.14 -8.13
C LEU A 168 2.55 -9.72 -9.36
#